data_eaf977c1fdfc1a8b85befa66fa55f5c0
#
_entry.id   eaf977c1fdfc1a8b85befa66fa55f5c0
#
_cell.length_a   1.000
_cell.length_b   1.000
_cell.length_c   1.000
_cell.angle_alpha   90.00
_cell.angle_beta   90.00
_cell.angle_gamma   90.00
#
_symmetry.space_group_name_H-M   'P 1'
#
loop_
_entity.id
_entity.type
_entity.pdbx_description
1 polymer ?
#
loop_
_entity_poly.entity_id
_entity_poly.type
_entity_poly.pdbx_seq_one_letter_code
_entity_poly.pdbx_strand_id
1 'polypeptide(L)'
;MKKILLAAALSLTFLTAGAETLSSIDQTGTWIYLYNSQGRKYKTLSTSSVGEVLGYSSTFFVARNGAWIYLYDADGRKYKTLSVSTVGEVLGVAGDTFTSRNGAWIYTWSRDGRKISTRSAR
;
A
#
# COMPACT_ATOMS: atom_id res chain seq x y z
N MET A 1 38.48 -14.58 14.07
CA MET A 1 37.85 -14.40 14.05
C MET A 1 37.05 -14.50 13.96
N LYS A 2 36.99 -14.14 13.87
CA LYS A 2 36.13 -14.05 13.66
C LYS A 2 35.30 -13.83 13.35
N LYS A 3 35.29 -13.55 13.14
CA LYS A 3 34.46 -13.33 12.79
C LYS A 3 33.67 -13.23 12.34
N ILE A 4 33.87 -13.11 12.19
CA ILE A 4 33.05 -13.05 11.68
C ILE A 4 32.19 -13.08 11.47
N LEU A 5 32.26 -12.89 11.24
CA LEU A 5 31.37 -12.93 10.94
C LEU A 5 30.56 -12.68 10.81
N LEU A 6 30.68 -12.37 10.56
CA LEU A 6 29.81 -12.18 10.32
C LEU A 6 29.18 -11.92 9.99
N ALA A 7 29.45 -11.85 9.82
CA ALA A 7 28.72 -11.65 9.33
C ALA A 7 28.05 -11.73 9.05
N ALA A 8 28.28 -11.81 8.91
CA ALA A 8 27.47 -11.88 8.50
C ALA A 8 26.74 -11.83 8.49
N ALA A 9 26.84 -11.60 8.38
CA ALA A 9 26.01 -11.44 8.23
C ALA A 9 25.47 -11.16 8.04
N LEU A 10 25.53 -10.80 7.60
CA LEU A 10 24.91 -10.54 7.22
C LEU A 10 24.37 -10.44 6.82
N SER A 11 24.57 -10.43 6.63
CA SER A 11 23.94 -10.34 6.04
C SER A 11 23.14 -10.66 5.84
N LEU A 12 23.05 -10.70 5.56
CA LEU A 12 22.08 -10.85 5.31
C LEU A 12 21.36 -10.50 5.28
N THR A 13 21.35 -9.92 5.04
CA THR A 13 20.53 -9.50 4.94
C THR A 13 20.00 -9.36 4.34
N PHE A 14 20.09 -9.17 3.80
CA PHE A 14 19.35 -8.93 3.13
C PHE A 14 18.63 -9.48 2.71
N LEU A 15 18.85 -9.80 2.66
CA LEU A 15 18.21 -10.06 2.10
C LEU A 15 17.02 -10.11 2.01
N THR A 16 16.71 -10.26 2.41
CA THR A 16 15.47 -10.02 2.34
C THR A 16 15.04 -8.98 1.81
N ALA A 17 15.70 -8.94 1.26
CA ALA A 17 15.74 -7.88 0.71
C ALA A 17 14.71 -7.21 0.13
N GLY A 18 14.63 -6.13 0.30
CA GLY A 18 13.81 -5.24 -0.40
C GLY A 18 12.40 -5.10 0.08
N ALA A 19 11.93 -6.03 0.84
CA ALA A 19 10.54 -5.91 1.28
C ALA A 19 10.51 -5.11 2.57
N GLU A 20 10.13 -3.85 2.48
CA GLU A 20 9.90 -3.05 3.66
C GLU A 20 8.57 -3.39 4.27
N THR A 21 8.44 -3.16 5.57
CA THR A 21 7.16 -3.21 6.24
C THR A 21 6.66 -1.79 6.39
N LEU A 22 5.55 -1.50 5.75
CA LEU A 22 4.98 -0.16 5.78
C LEU A 22 4.28 0.05 7.12
N SER A 23 4.69 1.08 7.85
CA SER A 23 4.12 1.37 9.16
C SER A 23 3.29 2.63 9.15
N SER A 24 3.69 3.65 8.39
CA SER A 24 2.88 4.86 8.29
C SER A 24 3.18 5.56 6.98
N ILE A 25 2.24 6.38 6.56
CA ILE A 25 2.36 7.22 5.38
C ILE A 25 2.04 8.64 5.79
N ASP A 26 2.90 9.56 5.41
CA ASP A 26 2.68 10.97 5.64
C ASP A 26 2.57 11.66 4.29
N GLN A 27 1.40 12.20 4.00
CA GLN A 27 1.19 12.93 2.76
C GLN A 27 1.08 14.42 3.07
N THR A 28 2.10 15.17 2.64
CA THR A 28 2.15 16.60 2.87
C THR A 28 2.27 17.31 1.52
N GLY A 29 1.14 17.82 1.04
CA GLY A 29 1.15 18.60 -0.20
C GLY A 29 1.73 17.81 -1.37
N THR A 30 2.92 18.18 -1.79
CA THR A 30 3.56 17.63 -2.98
C THR A 30 4.15 16.23 -2.80
N TRP A 31 4.44 15.83 -1.57
CA TRP A 31 5.22 14.63 -1.31
C TRP A 31 4.48 13.65 -0.43
N ILE A 32 4.76 12.37 -0.66
CA ILE A 32 4.24 11.25 0.13
C ILE A 32 5.45 10.51 0.67
N TYR A 33 5.51 10.35 1.98
CA TYR A 33 6.64 9.71 2.66
C TYR A 33 6.17 8.37 3.25
N LEU A 34 6.93 7.32 2.96
CA LEU A 34 6.66 5.99 3.51
C LEU A 34 7.66 5.71 4.64
N TYR A 35 7.13 5.26 5.77
CA TYR A 35 7.93 4.99 6.97
C TYR A 35 7.82 3.51 7.34
N ASN A 36 8.92 2.94 7.79
CA ASN A 36 8.93 1.55 8.24
C ASN A 36 8.63 1.45 9.74
N SER A 37 8.69 0.22 10.28
CA SER A 37 8.33 -0.01 11.67
C SER A 37 9.32 0.58 12.66
N GLN A 38 10.53 0.98 12.23
CA GLN A 38 11.48 1.70 13.06
C GLN A 38 11.28 3.21 13.01
N GLY A 39 10.24 3.68 12.31
CA GLY A 39 9.99 5.10 12.16
C GLY A 39 10.89 5.80 11.17
N ARG A 40 11.56 5.03 10.32
CA ARG A 40 12.49 5.58 9.34
C ARG A 40 11.80 5.78 8.00
N LYS A 41 11.98 6.95 7.42
CA LYS A 41 11.49 7.22 6.08
C LYS A 41 12.37 6.49 5.07
N TYR A 42 11.77 5.59 4.29
CA TYR A 42 12.54 4.81 3.34
C TYR A 42 12.16 5.08 1.89
N LYS A 43 11.10 5.84 1.65
CA LYS A 43 10.65 6.10 0.29
C LYS A 43 9.90 7.41 0.22
N THR A 44 10.14 8.17 -0.84
CA THR A 44 9.42 9.40 -1.12
C THR A 44 8.79 9.30 -2.50
N LEU A 45 7.51 9.58 -2.57
CA LEU A 45 6.77 9.55 -3.83
C LEU A 45 6.16 10.93 -4.06
N SER A 46 5.79 11.21 -5.31
CA SER A 46 5.16 12.48 -5.63
C SER A 46 3.66 12.33 -5.60
N THR A 47 2.98 13.30 -5.00
CA THR A 47 1.53 13.32 -4.95
C THR A 47 0.92 13.38 -6.35
N SER A 48 1.59 14.05 -7.29
CA SER A 48 1.06 14.15 -8.64
C SER A 48 1.02 12.80 -9.35
N SER A 49 1.95 11.89 -9.01
CA SER A 49 1.96 10.54 -9.59
C SER A 49 1.02 9.59 -8.88
N VAL A 50 0.99 9.68 -7.55
CA VAL A 50 0.23 8.72 -6.74
C VAL A 50 -1.22 9.15 -6.58
N GLY A 51 -1.45 10.44 -6.37
CA GLY A 51 -2.76 10.93 -6.02
C GLY A 51 -2.93 10.96 -4.51
N GLU A 52 -4.17 10.83 -4.07
CA GLU A 52 -4.50 10.87 -2.65
C GLU A 52 -4.41 9.47 -2.06
N VAL A 53 -3.64 9.30 -0.98
CA VAL A 53 -3.58 8.03 -0.27
C VAL A 53 -4.86 7.87 0.53
N LEU A 54 -5.58 6.77 0.28
CA LEU A 54 -6.87 6.51 0.91
C LEU A 54 -6.77 5.60 2.12
N GLY A 55 -5.73 4.76 2.18
CA GLY A 55 -5.51 3.87 3.29
C GLY A 55 -4.33 2.96 3.03
N TYR A 56 -3.85 2.31 4.09
CA TYR A 56 -2.68 1.45 3.97
C TYR A 56 -2.68 0.36 5.03
N SER A 57 -1.92 -0.68 4.74
CA SER A 57 -1.59 -1.73 5.70
C SER A 57 -0.08 -1.92 5.65
N SER A 58 0.41 -2.98 6.31
CA SER A 58 1.85 -3.22 6.35
C SER A 58 2.42 -3.64 4.99
N THR A 59 1.58 -4.10 4.07
CA THR A 59 2.06 -4.68 2.81
C THR A 59 1.66 -3.90 1.56
N PHE A 60 0.69 -3.01 1.65
CA PHE A 60 0.26 -2.27 0.47
C PHE A 60 -0.49 -1.01 0.87
N PHE A 61 -0.69 -0.11 -0.10
CA PHE A 61 -1.58 1.03 0.11
C PHE A 61 -2.40 1.30 -1.14
N VAL A 62 -3.49 2.01 -0.94
CA VAL A 62 -4.48 2.32 -1.97
C VAL A 62 -4.50 3.83 -2.13
N ALA A 63 -4.45 4.28 -3.38
CA ALA A 63 -4.49 5.71 -3.68
C ALA A 63 -5.48 5.97 -4.80
N ARG A 64 -6.01 7.18 -4.84
CA ARG A 64 -6.90 7.60 -5.90
C ARG A 64 -6.28 8.77 -6.64
N ASN A 65 -6.23 8.64 -7.95
CA ASN A 65 -5.73 9.70 -8.81
C ASN A 65 -6.75 9.90 -9.92
N GLY A 66 -7.60 10.92 -9.77
CA GLY A 66 -8.65 11.20 -10.73
C GLY A 66 -9.65 10.07 -10.81
N ALA A 67 -9.77 9.45 -11.98
CA ALA A 67 -10.71 8.36 -12.23
C ALA A 67 -10.13 6.99 -11.91
N TRP A 68 -8.94 6.93 -11.34
CA TRP A 68 -8.21 5.67 -11.16
C TRP A 68 -7.91 5.40 -9.70
N ILE A 69 -7.99 4.12 -9.35
CA ILE A 69 -7.54 3.61 -8.06
C ILE A 69 -6.24 2.85 -8.33
N TYR A 70 -5.19 3.23 -7.61
CA TYR A 70 -3.88 2.60 -7.76
C TYR A 70 -3.58 1.78 -6.53
N LEU A 71 -3.05 0.58 -6.73
CA LEU A 71 -2.56 -0.27 -5.65
C LEU A 71 -1.05 -0.28 -5.71
N TYR A 72 -0.43 0.08 -4.59
CA TYR A 72 1.03 0.15 -4.45
C TYR A 72 1.48 -0.84 -3.40
N ASP A 73 2.60 -1.51 -3.65
CA ASP A 73 3.17 -2.36 -2.61
C ASP A 73 3.93 -1.50 -1.59
N ALA A 74 4.42 -2.16 -0.53
CA ALA A 74 5.10 -1.44 0.55
C ALA A 74 6.40 -0.78 0.10
N ASP A 75 6.97 -1.23 -1.02
CA ASP A 75 8.17 -0.62 -1.58
C ASP A 75 7.87 0.63 -2.41
N GLY A 76 6.60 0.97 -2.58
CA GLY A 76 6.21 2.15 -3.32
C GLY A 76 6.07 1.93 -4.81
N ARG A 77 5.87 0.69 -5.24
CA ARG A 77 5.68 0.37 -6.64
C ARG A 77 4.21 0.12 -6.93
N LYS A 78 3.71 0.80 -7.94
CA LYS A 78 2.34 0.59 -8.40
C LYS A 78 2.29 -0.72 -9.18
N TYR A 79 1.41 -1.63 -8.77
CA TYR A 79 1.30 -2.92 -9.42
C TYR A 79 -0.08 -3.18 -10.02
N LYS A 80 -1.06 -2.32 -9.74
CA LYS A 80 -2.42 -2.55 -10.25
C LYS A 80 -3.15 -1.21 -10.37
N THR A 81 -3.94 -1.10 -11.43
CA THR A 81 -4.80 0.06 -11.65
C THR A 81 -6.24 -0.42 -11.84
N LEU A 82 -7.16 0.19 -11.09
CA LEU A 82 -8.58 -0.10 -11.20
C LEU A 82 -9.30 1.21 -11.49
N SER A 83 -10.53 1.12 -12.01
CA SER A 83 -11.28 2.34 -12.25
C SER A 83 -12.14 2.68 -11.05
N VAL A 84 -12.31 3.96 -10.79
CA VAL A 84 -13.20 4.42 -9.72
C VAL A 84 -14.63 3.98 -10.00
N SER A 85 -15.02 3.94 -11.28
CA SER A 85 -16.39 3.52 -11.61
C SER A 85 -16.66 2.07 -11.23
N THR A 86 -15.65 1.23 -11.24
CA THR A 86 -15.79 -0.17 -10.84
C THR A 86 -15.68 -0.34 -9.32
N VAL A 87 -14.70 0.33 -8.71
CA VAL A 87 -14.42 0.16 -7.29
C VAL A 87 -15.40 0.96 -6.44
N GLY A 88 -15.67 2.19 -6.84
CA GLY A 88 -16.45 3.10 -6.03
C GLY A 88 -15.58 3.82 -5.02
N GLU A 89 -16.19 4.17 -3.90
CA GLU A 89 -15.51 4.90 -2.83
C GLU A 89 -14.80 3.91 -1.91
N VAL A 90 -13.50 4.08 -1.74
CA VAL A 90 -12.73 3.22 -0.83
C VAL A 90 -13.03 3.63 0.60
N LEU A 91 -13.42 2.66 1.42
CA LEU A 91 -13.80 2.90 2.81
C LEU A 91 -12.65 2.67 3.76
N GLY A 92 -11.77 1.72 3.46
CA GLY A 92 -10.64 1.44 4.33
C GLY A 92 -9.82 0.29 3.84
N VAL A 93 -8.64 0.15 4.43
CA VAL A 93 -7.66 -0.89 4.12
C VAL A 93 -7.35 -1.61 5.41
N ALA A 94 -7.30 -2.95 5.36
CA ALA A 94 -6.97 -3.75 6.54
C ALA A 94 -6.31 -5.05 6.09
N GLY A 95 -5.11 -5.32 6.61
CA GLY A 95 -4.40 -6.54 6.26
C GLY A 95 -4.15 -6.65 4.77
N ASP A 96 -4.65 -7.69 4.16
CA ASP A 96 -4.48 -7.94 2.73
C ASP A 96 -5.72 -7.60 1.91
N THR A 97 -6.63 -6.78 2.46
CA THR A 97 -7.87 -6.44 1.78
C THR A 97 -8.14 -4.94 1.88
N PHE A 98 -9.00 -4.47 1.00
CA PHE A 98 -9.61 -3.16 1.17
C PHE A 98 -11.09 -3.28 0.83
N THR A 99 -11.89 -2.37 1.39
CA THR A 99 -13.32 -2.34 1.15
C THR A 99 -13.70 -1.07 0.44
N SER A 100 -14.74 -1.17 -0.38
CA SER A 100 -15.25 -0.01 -1.09
C SER A 100 -16.76 -0.07 -1.14
N ARG A 101 -17.37 1.08 -1.39
CA ARG A 101 -18.80 1.16 -1.57
C ARG A 101 -19.09 1.71 -2.96
N ASN A 102 -19.94 0.98 -3.68
CA ASN A 102 -20.36 1.40 -5.00
C ASN A 102 -21.87 1.32 -5.05
N GLY A 103 -22.53 2.47 -4.87
CA GLY A 103 -23.97 2.53 -4.79
C GLY A 103 -24.51 1.78 -3.59
N ALA A 104 -25.33 0.75 -3.84
CA ALA A 104 -25.96 -0.03 -2.79
C ALA A 104 -25.11 -1.21 -2.33
N TRP A 105 -23.90 -1.32 -2.82
CA TRP A 105 -23.07 -2.51 -2.58
C TRP A 105 -21.77 -2.15 -1.87
N ILE A 106 -21.37 -3.05 -0.96
CA ILE A 106 -20.05 -3.01 -0.31
C ILE A 106 -19.25 -4.15 -0.89
N TYR A 107 -18.08 -3.83 -1.42
CA TYR A 107 -17.16 -4.81 -2.01
C TYR A 107 -15.96 -4.97 -1.11
N THR A 108 -15.51 -6.21 -0.97
CA THR A 108 -14.21 -6.50 -0.38
C THR A 108 -13.28 -6.95 -1.49
N TRP A 109 -12.11 -6.32 -1.54
CA TRP A 109 -11.11 -6.56 -2.58
C TRP A 109 -9.86 -7.16 -1.94
N SER A 110 -9.27 -8.12 -2.63
CA SER A 110 -7.97 -8.61 -2.21
C SER A 110 -6.90 -7.59 -2.55
N ARG A 111 -5.74 -7.75 -1.94
CA ARG A 111 -4.59 -6.90 -2.25
C ARG A 111 -4.22 -6.97 -3.74
N ASP A 112 -4.52 -8.10 -4.39
CA ASP A 112 -4.24 -8.29 -5.81
C ASP A 112 -5.18 -7.51 -6.73
N GLY A 113 -6.19 -6.86 -6.16
CA GLY A 113 -7.15 -6.11 -6.97
C GLY A 113 -8.30 -6.95 -7.48
N ARG A 114 -8.59 -8.07 -6.81
CA ARG A 114 -9.70 -8.94 -7.17
C ARG A 114 -10.82 -8.78 -6.17
N LYS A 115 -12.05 -8.64 -6.68
CA LYS A 115 -13.21 -8.54 -5.79
C LYS A 115 -13.52 -9.91 -5.24
N ILE A 116 -13.49 -10.07 -3.93
CA ILE A 116 -13.66 -11.36 -3.28
C ILE A 116 -14.99 -11.51 -2.57
N SER A 117 -15.71 -10.41 -2.32
CA SER A 117 -17.05 -10.54 -1.76
C SER A 117 -17.87 -9.30 -2.05
N THR A 118 -19.17 -9.46 -2.02
CA THR A 118 -20.13 -8.39 -2.23
C THR A 118 -21.24 -8.55 -1.20
N ARG A 119 -21.61 -7.44 -0.57
CA ARG A 119 -22.77 -7.45 0.33
C ARG A 119 -23.55 -6.16 0.14
N SER A 120 -24.80 -6.17 0.60
CA SER A 120 -25.63 -4.99 0.56
C SER A 120 -25.11 -3.93 1.53
N ALA A 121 -25.19 -2.67 1.13
CA ALA A 121 -24.81 -1.56 2.01
C ALA A 121 -25.86 -1.27 3.07
N ARG A 122 -26.99 -1.97 3.05
CA ARG A 122 -28.06 -1.76 4.02
C ARG A 122 -28.05 -2.74 5.13
#